data_4796b3536e5349c874600f57565cfbbb
#
_entry.id   4796b3536e5349c874600f57565cfbbb
#
_cell.length_a   1.000
_cell.length_b   1.000
_cell.length_c   1.000
_cell.angle_alpha   90.00
_cell.angle_beta   90.00
_cell.angle_gamma   90.00
#
_symmetry.space_group_name_H-M   'P 1'
#
loop_
_entity.id
_entity.type
_entity.pdbx_description
1 polymer ?
#
loop_
_entity_poly.entity_id
_entity_poly.type
_entity_poly.pdbx_seq_one_letter_code
_entity_poly.pdbx_strand_id
1 'polypeptide(L)'
;MTASESFVRFDKVDKSYDGEVLVVKDLNLDVPKGEFLTMLGPSGSGKTTVLMMLAGFETPTSGEIYLDGEPISSIPPYKRGIGMVFQNYALFPHMTVNENLAFPLEVRKLPKSEVDDKVANALSMVELQDFGNRMPLQLSGGQQQRVALARSLVFEPRLILMDEPLGALDKNLREQMQYEIKHIHERIGITVVYVTHDQSEALTMSNRIAVFNDGKIQQISTPDVLYEKPVNSFVAQFIGENNQLEGKVKSINGNSCIITTESGDDIDALKVNVNNVGDVSTVSLRPERIAINSTEKFENVFDAKIKELIYLGDHIRTRVEICGTDQFIVKVPNSYKDSNLKEG
;
A
#
# COMPACT_ATOMS: atom_id res chain seq x y z
N MET A 1 -2.40 22.66 15.13
CA MET A 1 -1.54 21.47 15.09
C MET A 1 -0.16 21.98 14.69
N THR A 2 0.82 21.92 15.58
CA THR A 2 2.22 22.21 15.26
C THR A 2 2.64 21.25 14.16
N ALA A 3 3.22 21.78 13.08
CA ALA A 3 3.82 20.95 12.03
C ALA A 3 4.79 19.98 12.69
N SER A 4 4.50 18.67 12.68
CA SER A 4 5.47 17.68 13.12
C SER A 4 6.63 17.81 12.14
N GLU A 5 7.85 17.99 12.65
CA GLU A 5 9.03 18.05 11.81
C GLU A 5 9.07 16.79 10.93
N SER A 6 9.08 17.00 9.63
CA SER A 6 9.15 15.92 8.63
C SER A 6 10.48 15.20 8.78
N PHE A 7 10.44 13.89 9.06
CA PHE A 7 11.66 13.10 9.20
C PHE A 7 12.27 12.73 7.84
N VAL A 8 11.40 12.34 6.87
CA VAL A 8 11.77 12.22 5.45
C VAL A 8 10.95 13.23 4.67
N ARG A 9 11.60 14.04 3.83
CA ARG A 9 10.92 14.99 2.97
C ARG A 9 11.46 14.93 1.55
N PHE A 10 10.56 14.78 0.61
CA PHE A 10 10.80 15.02 -0.80
C PHE A 10 10.26 16.41 -1.15
N ASP A 11 11.09 17.24 -1.75
CA ASP A 11 10.76 18.61 -2.12
C ASP A 11 10.92 18.79 -3.64
N LYS A 12 9.80 18.79 -4.36
CA LYS A 12 9.71 18.97 -5.82
C LYS A 12 10.64 18.03 -6.59
N VAL A 13 10.67 16.77 -6.20
CA VAL A 13 11.57 15.78 -6.77
C VAL A 13 11.04 15.26 -8.10
N ASP A 14 11.87 15.40 -9.14
CA ASP A 14 11.67 14.78 -10.44
C ASP A 14 12.72 13.71 -10.71
N LYS A 15 12.35 12.70 -11.51
CA LYS A 15 13.29 11.71 -12.03
C LYS A 15 12.99 11.36 -13.47
N SER A 16 14.00 11.49 -14.31
CA SER A 16 14.07 10.96 -15.67
C SER A 16 15.33 10.10 -15.81
N TYR A 17 15.28 9.04 -16.62
CA TYR A 17 16.43 8.21 -16.96
C TYR A 17 17.04 8.57 -18.32
N ASP A 18 16.24 9.09 -19.22
CA ASP A 18 16.61 9.45 -20.60
C ASP A 18 16.68 10.97 -20.84
N GLY A 19 16.25 11.77 -19.86
CA GLY A 19 16.14 13.22 -19.96
C GLY A 19 14.88 13.71 -20.66
N GLU A 20 14.05 12.83 -21.22
CA GLU A 20 12.84 13.18 -21.95
C GLU A 20 11.57 12.85 -21.15
N VAL A 21 11.48 11.63 -20.60
CA VAL A 21 10.30 11.16 -19.89
C VAL A 21 10.53 11.18 -18.38
N LEU A 22 9.65 11.86 -17.65
CA LEU A 22 9.65 11.85 -16.18
C LEU A 22 8.93 10.60 -15.65
N VAL A 23 9.67 9.75 -14.93
CA VAL A 23 9.16 8.59 -14.21
C VAL A 23 8.60 8.99 -12.84
N VAL A 24 9.16 10.03 -12.22
CA VAL A 24 8.64 10.70 -11.02
C VAL A 24 8.48 12.18 -11.35
N LYS A 25 7.33 12.76 -10.99
CA LYS A 25 6.90 14.10 -11.44
C LYS A 25 6.50 14.96 -10.25
N ASP A 26 7.26 16.01 -9.94
CA ASP A 26 6.99 17.00 -8.89
C ASP A 26 6.58 16.35 -7.56
N LEU A 27 7.37 15.35 -7.12
CA LEU A 27 7.06 14.61 -5.91
C LEU A 27 7.28 15.49 -4.68
N ASN A 28 6.19 15.72 -3.95
CA ASN A 28 6.18 16.36 -2.66
C ASN A 28 5.61 15.38 -1.64
N LEU A 29 6.42 14.96 -0.66
CA LEU A 29 6.03 13.93 0.30
C LEU A 29 6.74 14.15 1.63
N ASP A 30 5.96 14.19 2.71
CA ASP A 30 6.45 14.27 4.09
C ASP A 30 6.11 12.99 4.84
N VAL A 31 7.13 12.41 5.49
CA VAL A 31 7.00 11.22 6.35
C VAL A 31 7.45 11.59 7.76
N PRO A 32 6.57 11.64 8.75
CA PRO A 32 6.90 11.84 10.15
C PRO A 32 7.78 10.72 10.71
N LYS A 33 8.53 11.04 11.78
CA LYS A 33 9.33 10.05 12.50
C LYS A 33 8.43 8.98 13.13
N GLY A 34 8.82 7.70 12.99
CA GLY A 34 8.08 6.57 13.54
C GLY A 34 6.86 6.15 12.72
N GLU A 35 6.62 6.76 11.55
CA GLU A 35 5.51 6.39 10.69
C GLU A 35 5.84 5.16 9.83
N PHE A 36 4.83 4.32 9.61
CA PHE A 36 4.82 3.30 8.56
C PHE A 36 4.06 3.85 7.35
N LEU A 37 4.79 4.35 6.36
CA LEU A 37 4.23 4.85 5.11
C LEU A 37 4.33 3.79 4.02
N THR A 38 3.22 3.46 3.37
CA THR A 38 3.22 2.60 2.17
C THR A 38 3.03 3.42 0.91
N MET A 39 3.89 3.22 -0.07
CA MET A 39 3.72 3.63 -1.45
C MET A 39 3.04 2.50 -2.22
N LEU A 40 1.79 2.70 -2.60
CA LEU A 40 0.92 1.71 -3.27
C LEU A 40 0.59 2.18 -4.67
N GLY A 41 0.55 1.29 -5.66
CA GLY A 41 0.17 1.65 -7.04
C GLY A 41 0.50 0.55 -8.04
N PRO A 42 0.06 0.67 -9.30
CA PRO A 42 0.37 -0.31 -10.34
C PRO A 42 1.87 -0.37 -10.64
N SER A 43 2.31 -1.47 -11.27
CA SER A 43 3.68 -1.62 -11.75
C SER A 43 4.03 -0.48 -12.71
N GLY A 44 5.25 0.04 -12.61
CA GLY A 44 5.71 1.16 -13.44
C GLY A 44 5.24 2.57 -13.01
N SER A 45 4.51 2.71 -11.90
CA SER A 45 4.05 4.03 -11.43
C SER A 45 5.13 4.90 -10.74
N GLY A 46 6.38 4.43 -10.62
CA GLY A 46 7.50 5.20 -10.08
C GLY A 46 7.88 4.90 -8.62
N LYS A 47 7.16 4.04 -7.90
CA LYS A 47 7.38 3.74 -6.46
C LYS A 47 8.79 3.24 -6.13
N THR A 48 9.25 2.19 -6.81
CA THR A 48 10.61 1.65 -6.64
C THR A 48 11.66 2.70 -6.96
N THR A 49 11.45 3.55 -7.98
CA THR A 49 12.35 4.67 -8.30
C THR A 49 12.45 5.67 -7.14
N VAL A 50 11.32 6.03 -6.52
CA VAL A 50 11.30 6.90 -5.32
C VAL A 50 12.07 6.25 -4.17
N LEU A 51 11.84 4.95 -3.92
CA LEU A 51 12.54 4.19 -2.90
C LEU A 51 14.06 4.16 -3.16
N MET A 52 14.48 3.91 -4.41
CA MET A 52 15.88 3.88 -4.81
C MET A 52 16.58 5.24 -4.69
N MET A 53 15.87 6.33 -4.97
CA MET A 53 16.39 7.69 -4.73
C MET A 53 16.58 7.94 -3.22
N LEU A 54 15.63 7.51 -2.36
CA LEU A 54 15.75 7.63 -0.91
C LEU A 54 16.89 6.75 -0.36
N ALA A 55 17.07 5.55 -0.90
CA ALA A 55 18.18 4.66 -0.55
C ALA A 55 19.55 5.17 -1.04
N GLY A 56 19.60 6.02 -2.08
CA GLY A 56 20.81 6.57 -2.66
C GLY A 56 21.39 5.74 -3.80
N PHE A 57 20.66 4.77 -4.33
CA PHE A 57 21.04 4.03 -5.53
C PHE A 57 20.72 4.81 -6.80
N GLU A 58 19.79 5.76 -6.71
CA GLU A 58 19.42 6.69 -7.78
C GLU A 58 19.54 8.13 -7.28
N THR A 59 19.85 9.05 -8.18
CA THR A 59 19.86 10.49 -7.90
C THR A 59 18.63 11.15 -8.52
N PRO A 60 17.94 12.08 -7.84
CA PRO A 60 16.90 12.87 -8.46
C PRO A 60 17.47 13.68 -9.64
N THR A 61 16.64 13.91 -10.66
CA THR A 61 16.98 14.80 -11.78
C THR A 61 16.85 16.27 -11.37
N SER A 62 15.86 16.57 -10.53
CA SER A 62 15.66 17.88 -9.90
C SER A 62 15.00 17.72 -8.52
N GLY A 63 14.98 18.80 -7.75
CA GLY A 63 14.49 18.77 -6.38
C GLY A 63 15.49 18.22 -5.39
N GLU A 64 15.08 18.03 -4.11
CA GLU A 64 15.95 17.57 -3.05
C GLU A 64 15.21 16.60 -2.12
N ILE A 65 15.98 15.65 -1.54
CA ILE A 65 15.49 14.70 -0.53
C ILE A 65 16.19 14.99 0.78
N TYR A 66 15.40 15.12 1.85
CA TYR A 66 15.90 15.39 3.19
C TYR A 66 15.61 14.20 4.11
N LEU A 67 16.56 13.91 4.99
CA LEU A 67 16.43 12.97 6.10
C LEU A 67 16.81 13.68 7.39
N ASP A 68 15.85 13.83 8.32
CA ASP A 68 16.04 14.54 9.60
C ASP A 68 16.57 15.97 9.41
N GLY A 69 16.01 16.67 8.41
CA GLY A 69 16.39 18.03 8.04
C GLY A 69 17.64 18.16 7.17
N GLU A 70 18.45 17.11 7.01
CA GLU A 70 19.68 17.15 6.24
C GLU A 70 19.45 16.69 4.78
N PRO A 71 19.97 17.42 3.75
CA PRO A 71 19.86 16.98 2.36
C PRO A 71 20.72 15.74 2.12
N ILE A 72 20.13 14.73 1.47
CA ILE A 72 20.80 13.42 1.28
C ILE A 72 21.02 13.02 -0.17
N SER A 73 20.58 13.81 -1.16
CA SER A 73 20.67 13.41 -2.57
C SER A 73 22.11 13.14 -3.03
N SER A 74 23.09 13.88 -2.50
CA SER A 74 24.53 13.69 -2.78
C SER A 74 25.23 12.66 -1.86
N ILE A 75 24.54 12.14 -0.83
CA ILE A 75 25.13 11.21 0.13
C ILE A 75 25.04 9.78 -0.42
N PRO A 76 26.15 9.03 -0.49
CA PRO A 76 26.13 7.66 -0.98
C PRO A 76 25.37 6.71 -0.02
N PRO A 77 24.78 5.59 -0.50
CA PRO A 77 23.89 4.71 0.26
C PRO A 77 24.43 4.30 1.63
N TYR A 78 25.69 3.86 1.69
CA TYR A 78 26.33 3.34 2.91
C TYR A 78 26.55 4.37 4.01
N LYS A 79 26.40 5.67 3.70
CA LYS A 79 26.52 6.77 4.67
C LYS A 79 25.18 7.32 5.15
N ARG A 80 24.06 6.90 4.55
CA ARG A 80 22.72 7.41 4.90
C ARG A 80 22.17 6.83 6.21
N GLY A 81 22.72 5.74 6.73
CA GLY A 81 22.23 5.07 7.94
C GLY A 81 20.84 4.45 7.76
N ILE A 82 20.53 4.01 6.56
CA ILE A 82 19.24 3.44 6.14
C ILE A 82 19.36 1.92 6.02
N GLY A 83 18.38 1.18 6.57
CA GLY A 83 18.23 -0.25 6.33
C GLY A 83 17.36 -0.50 5.11
N MET A 84 17.66 -1.57 4.35
CA MET A 84 16.88 -1.92 3.16
C MET A 84 16.61 -3.42 3.08
N VAL A 85 15.35 -3.75 2.78
CA VAL A 85 14.89 -5.09 2.45
C VAL A 85 14.46 -5.10 0.99
N PHE A 86 15.12 -5.92 0.17
CA PHE A 86 14.85 -6.07 -1.25
C PHE A 86 13.82 -7.17 -1.50
N GLN A 87 13.17 -7.14 -2.64
CA GLN A 87 12.15 -8.11 -3.08
C GLN A 87 12.66 -9.57 -3.06
N ASN A 88 13.93 -9.79 -3.41
CA ASN A 88 14.58 -11.10 -3.39
C ASN A 88 15.38 -11.38 -2.10
N TYR A 89 15.11 -10.58 -1.03
CA TYR A 89 15.79 -10.63 0.27
C TYR A 89 17.30 -10.30 0.21
N ALA A 90 17.98 -10.50 -0.90
CA ALA A 90 19.40 -10.26 -1.14
C ALA A 90 20.32 -10.84 -0.04
N LEU A 91 19.97 -12.01 0.50
CA LEU A 91 20.83 -12.72 1.46
C LEU A 91 22.08 -13.24 0.75
N PHE A 92 23.22 -13.19 1.43
CA PHE A 92 24.46 -13.76 0.93
C PHE A 92 24.38 -15.29 1.01
N PRO A 93 24.30 -16.02 -0.12
CA PRO A 93 24.01 -17.46 -0.12
C PRO A 93 25.16 -18.33 0.41
N HIS A 94 26.36 -17.77 0.45
CA HIS A 94 27.61 -18.41 0.94
C HIS A 94 27.94 -18.09 2.41
N MET A 95 27.06 -17.36 3.07
CA MET A 95 27.16 -16.98 4.49
C MET A 95 26.03 -17.62 5.28
N THR A 96 26.28 -18.02 6.50
CA THR A 96 25.27 -18.45 7.47
C THR A 96 24.37 -17.28 7.86
N VAL A 97 23.30 -17.56 8.58
CA VAL A 97 22.39 -16.52 9.12
C VAL A 97 23.16 -15.56 10.04
N ASN A 98 23.99 -16.09 10.97
CA ASN A 98 24.85 -15.26 11.83
C ASN A 98 25.76 -14.35 11.02
N GLU A 99 26.44 -14.88 10.02
CA GLU A 99 27.34 -14.09 9.16
C GLU A 99 26.59 -13.03 8.33
N ASN A 100 25.40 -13.36 7.82
CA ASN A 100 24.54 -12.38 7.15
C ASN A 100 24.16 -11.20 8.06
N LEU A 101 23.86 -11.49 9.33
CA LEU A 101 23.53 -10.47 10.33
C LEU A 101 24.77 -9.71 10.83
N ALA A 102 25.90 -10.37 10.97
CA ALA A 102 27.16 -9.75 11.38
C ALA A 102 27.72 -8.80 10.33
N PHE A 103 27.55 -9.12 9.04
CA PHE A 103 28.15 -8.38 7.92
C PHE A 103 27.98 -6.85 8.00
N PRO A 104 26.77 -6.28 8.18
CA PRO A 104 26.60 -4.82 8.27
C PRO A 104 27.30 -4.19 9.50
N LEU A 105 27.52 -4.95 10.57
CA LEU A 105 28.21 -4.50 11.77
C LEU A 105 29.73 -4.54 11.58
N GLU A 106 30.24 -5.58 10.95
CA GLU A 106 31.70 -5.74 10.63
C GLU A 106 32.18 -4.66 9.65
N VAL A 107 31.35 -4.34 8.62
CA VAL A 107 31.63 -3.21 7.70
C VAL A 107 31.75 -1.88 8.45
N ARG A 108 31.01 -1.73 9.56
CA ARG A 108 31.09 -0.57 10.47
C ARG A 108 32.21 -0.67 11.50
N LYS A 109 33.00 -1.78 11.47
CA LYS A 109 34.13 -2.03 12.33
C LYS A 109 33.80 -2.08 13.82
N LEU A 110 32.64 -2.62 14.19
CA LEU A 110 32.25 -2.84 15.59
C LEU A 110 33.13 -3.93 16.21
N PRO A 111 33.40 -3.87 17.53
CA PRO A 111 34.09 -4.94 18.25
C PRO A 111 33.33 -6.27 18.19
N LYS A 112 34.02 -7.40 18.13
CA LYS A 112 33.39 -8.72 17.97
C LYS A 112 32.35 -9.04 19.04
N SER A 113 32.63 -8.70 20.30
CA SER A 113 31.65 -8.90 21.38
C SER A 113 30.33 -8.14 21.17
N GLU A 114 30.40 -6.91 20.65
CA GLU A 114 29.22 -6.11 20.33
C GLU A 114 28.47 -6.68 19.12
N VAL A 115 29.20 -7.21 18.12
CA VAL A 115 28.62 -7.90 16.96
C VAL A 115 27.84 -9.14 17.43
N ASP A 116 28.46 -9.98 18.28
CA ASP A 116 27.82 -11.23 18.77
C ASP A 116 26.54 -10.90 19.55
N ASP A 117 26.54 -9.90 20.43
CA ASP A 117 25.38 -9.45 21.21
C ASP A 117 24.26 -8.91 20.30
N LYS A 118 24.59 -8.05 19.33
CA LYS A 118 23.61 -7.48 18.39
C LYS A 118 23.00 -8.54 17.48
N VAL A 119 23.78 -9.50 17.02
CA VAL A 119 23.30 -10.63 16.20
C VAL A 119 22.33 -11.51 17.03
N ALA A 120 22.69 -11.84 18.28
CA ALA A 120 21.80 -12.63 19.15
C ALA A 120 20.46 -11.89 19.40
N ASN A 121 20.50 -10.59 19.67
CA ASN A 121 19.31 -9.77 19.87
C ASN A 121 18.46 -9.69 18.59
N ALA A 122 19.07 -9.52 17.41
CA ALA A 122 18.36 -9.47 16.14
C ALA A 122 17.69 -10.81 15.81
N LEU A 123 18.34 -11.95 16.08
CA LEU A 123 17.72 -13.26 15.93
C LEU A 123 16.55 -13.47 16.89
N SER A 124 16.69 -13.01 18.12
CA SER A 124 15.59 -13.08 19.12
C SER A 124 14.39 -12.24 18.69
N MET A 125 14.65 -11.06 18.09
CA MET A 125 13.60 -10.14 17.62
C MET A 125 12.70 -10.77 16.56
N VAL A 126 13.26 -11.63 15.70
CA VAL A 126 12.54 -12.29 14.59
C VAL A 126 12.26 -13.78 14.85
N GLU A 127 12.44 -14.25 16.09
CA GLU A 127 12.17 -15.64 16.55
C GLU A 127 12.96 -16.71 15.75
N LEU A 128 14.25 -16.45 15.50
CA LEU A 128 15.14 -17.34 14.76
C LEU A 128 16.43 -17.70 15.52
N GLN A 129 16.39 -17.76 16.86
CA GLN A 129 17.55 -17.98 17.72
C GLN A 129 18.32 -19.26 17.37
N ASP A 130 17.59 -20.34 17.01
CA ASP A 130 18.18 -21.66 16.72
C ASP A 130 18.67 -21.80 15.27
N PHE A 131 18.52 -20.75 14.45
CA PHE A 131 18.81 -20.80 13.01
C PHE A 131 20.14 -20.16 12.62
N GLY A 132 20.89 -19.61 13.56
CA GLY A 132 22.10 -18.84 13.33
C GLY A 132 23.17 -19.52 12.46
N ASN A 133 23.32 -20.84 12.56
CA ASN A 133 24.31 -21.62 11.83
C ASN A 133 23.79 -22.17 10.48
N ARG A 134 22.56 -21.92 10.11
CA ARG A 134 22.01 -22.36 8.82
C ARG A 134 22.41 -21.44 7.68
N MET A 135 22.48 -22.01 6.49
CA MET A 135 22.62 -21.26 5.23
C MET A 135 21.24 -20.80 4.73
N PRO A 136 21.15 -19.70 3.96
CA PRO A 136 19.87 -19.23 3.40
C PRO A 136 19.07 -20.30 2.66
N LEU A 137 19.72 -21.19 1.90
CA LEU A 137 19.05 -22.28 1.18
C LEU A 137 18.40 -23.34 2.08
N GLN A 138 18.73 -23.35 3.37
CA GLN A 138 18.17 -24.26 4.36
C GLN A 138 16.95 -23.65 5.08
N LEU A 139 16.52 -22.46 4.68
CA LEU A 139 15.42 -21.70 5.27
C LEU A 139 14.20 -21.68 4.35
N SER A 140 13.01 -21.65 4.94
CA SER A 140 11.79 -21.32 4.20
C SER A 140 11.79 -19.87 3.74
N GLY A 141 10.93 -19.50 2.76
CA GLY A 141 10.83 -18.12 2.27
C GLY A 141 10.53 -17.11 3.38
N GLY A 142 9.61 -17.41 4.31
CA GLY A 142 9.34 -16.54 5.46
C GLY A 142 10.52 -16.43 6.43
N GLN A 143 11.27 -17.52 6.65
CA GLN A 143 12.49 -17.46 7.45
C GLN A 143 13.57 -16.61 6.78
N GLN A 144 13.77 -16.73 5.46
CA GLN A 144 14.69 -15.88 4.71
C GLN A 144 14.32 -14.40 4.82
N GLN A 145 13.03 -14.10 4.72
CA GLN A 145 12.52 -12.74 4.88
C GLN A 145 12.79 -12.18 6.28
N ARG A 146 12.50 -12.97 7.34
CA ARG A 146 12.80 -12.58 8.73
C ARG A 146 14.30 -12.30 8.92
N VAL A 147 15.19 -13.10 8.31
CA VAL A 147 16.64 -12.85 8.32
C VAL A 147 16.98 -11.54 7.60
N ALA A 148 16.37 -11.27 6.44
CA ALA A 148 16.59 -10.02 5.70
C ALA A 148 16.12 -8.79 6.50
N LEU A 149 14.97 -8.91 7.18
CA LEU A 149 14.46 -7.87 8.08
C LEU A 149 15.42 -7.67 9.27
N ALA A 150 15.82 -8.74 9.94
CA ALA A 150 16.77 -8.67 11.05
C ALA A 150 18.12 -8.05 10.62
N ARG A 151 18.63 -8.40 9.43
CA ARG A 151 19.86 -7.81 8.87
C ARG A 151 19.72 -6.31 8.61
N SER A 152 18.53 -5.86 8.19
CA SER A 152 18.26 -4.44 7.99
C SER A 152 18.14 -3.64 9.31
N LEU A 153 17.80 -4.32 10.41
CA LEU A 153 17.60 -3.73 11.74
C LEU A 153 18.84 -3.79 12.65
N VAL A 154 19.72 -4.78 12.45
CA VAL A 154 20.79 -5.15 13.39
C VAL A 154 21.76 -4.01 13.76
N PHE A 155 21.94 -3.04 12.87
CA PHE A 155 22.78 -1.86 13.08
C PHE A 155 22.00 -0.62 13.55
N GLU A 156 20.74 -0.80 13.96
CA GLU A 156 19.86 0.26 14.49
C GLU A 156 19.74 1.44 13.51
N PRO A 157 19.21 1.21 12.29
CA PRO A 157 19.11 2.26 11.28
C PRO A 157 18.14 3.37 11.71
N ARG A 158 18.27 4.54 11.08
CA ARG A 158 17.33 5.67 11.30
C ARG A 158 16.00 5.47 10.55
N LEU A 159 16.02 4.72 9.45
CA LEU A 159 14.92 4.48 8.52
C LEU A 159 15.05 3.10 7.91
N ILE A 160 13.93 2.42 7.68
CA ILE A 160 13.89 1.17 6.91
C ILE A 160 13.11 1.38 5.62
N LEU A 161 13.68 0.88 4.54
CA LEU A 161 13.06 0.82 3.22
C LEU A 161 12.76 -0.64 2.88
N MET A 162 11.58 -0.91 2.34
CA MET A 162 11.17 -2.24 1.92
C MET A 162 10.59 -2.19 0.52
N ASP A 163 11.19 -2.94 -0.42
CA ASP A 163 10.74 -3.02 -1.81
C ASP A 163 10.08 -4.36 -2.08
N GLU A 164 8.75 -4.40 -2.07
CA GLU A 164 7.89 -5.58 -2.30
C GLU A 164 8.34 -6.85 -1.53
N PRO A 165 8.66 -6.77 -0.22
CA PRO A 165 9.32 -7.86 0.49
C PRO A 165 8.46 -9.11 0.67
N LEU A 166 7.14 -9.04 0.45
CA LEU A 166 6.19 -10.14 0.61
C LEU A 166 5.78 -10.80 -0.72
N GLY A 167 6.23 -10.24 -1.86
CA GLY A 167 5.78 -10.64 -3.18
C GLY A 167 6.07 -12.11 -3.55
N ALA A 168 7.11 -12.73 -2.98
CA ALA A 168 7.50 -14.12 -3.26
C ALA A 168 6.82 -15.17 -2.36
N LEU A 169 5.98 -14.74 -1.39
CA LEU A 169 5.34 -15.63 -0.41
C LEU A 169 3.96 -16.08 -0.88
N ASP A 170 3.56 -17.29 -0.46
CA ASP A 170 2.18 -17.75 -0.57
C ASP A 170 1.23 -16.90 0.31
N LYS A 171 -0.08 -17.01 0.06
CA LYS A 171 -1.09 -16.15 0.68
C LYS A 171 -1.06 -16.22 2.22
N ASN A 172 -1.06 -17.43 2.79
CA ASN A 172 -1.17 -17.61 4.23
C ASN A 172 0.07 -17.08 4.95
N LEU A 173 1.26 -17.39 4.41
CA LEU A 173 2.52 -16.91 4.95
C LEU A 173 2.65 -15.39 4.80
N ARG A 174 2.16 -14.82 3.70
CA ARG A 174 2.12 -13.38 3.49
C ARG A 174 1.27 -12.67 4.54
N GLU A 175 0.05 -13.15 4.80
CA GLU A 175 -0.82 -12.61 5.85
C GLU A 175 -0.17 -12.68 7.24
N GLN A 176 0.47 -13.80 7.59
CA GLN A 176 1.22 -13.92 8.83
C GLN A 176 2.35 -12.89 8.92
N MET A 177 3.14 -12.75 7.85
CA MET A 177 4.27 -11.83 7.82
C MET A 177 3.87 -10.35 7.88
N GLN A 178 2.69 -9.97 7.36
CA GLN A 178 2.14 -8.63 7.54
C GLN A 178 1.98 -8.28 9.03
N TYR A 179 1.37 -9.18 9.80
CA TYR A 179 1.19 -8.96 11.25
C TYR A 179 2.54 -8.90 11.98
N GLU A 180 3.49 -9.76 11.63
CA GLU A 180 4.81 -9.77 12.25
C GLU A 180 5.57 -8.47 11.99
N ILE A 181 5.62 -8.00 10.75
CA ILE A 181 6.26 -6.72 10.39
C ILE A 181 5.60 -5.56 11.14
N LYS A 182 4.26 -5.53 11.18
CA LYS A 182 3.51 -4.53 11.92
C LYS A 182 3.87 -4.52 13.41
N HIS A 183 3.86 -5.67 14.08
CA HIS A 183 4.21 -5.78 15.49
C HIS A 183 5.66 -5.38 15.77
N ILE A 184 6.61 -5.74 14.88
CA ILE A 184 8.01 -5.31 15.00
C ILE A 184 8.09 -3.79 14.89
N HIS A 185 7.41 -3.18 13.92
CA HIS A 185 7.34 -1.74 13.77
C HIS A 185 6.77 -1.04 15.02
N GLU A 186 5.61 -1.50 15.52
CA GLU A 186 4.96 -0.95 16.72
C GLU A 186 5.85 -1.04 17.97
N ARG A 187 6.62 -2.14 18.11
CA ARG A 187 7.53 -2.36 19.24
C ARG A 187 8.76 -1.48 19.19
N ILE A 188 9.33 -1.25 18.00
CA ILE A 188 10.59 -0.51 17.83
C ILE A 188 10.34 0.98 17.60
N GLY A 189 9.21 1.36 16.98
CA GLY A 189 8.87 2.74 16.64
C GLY A 189 9.75 3.35 15.55
N ILE A 190 10.37 2.52 14.69
CA ILE A 190 11.22 2.99 13.60
C ILE A 190 10.39 3.51 12.42
N THR A 191 10.88 4.51 11.70
CA THR A 191 10.25 4.96 10.46
C THR A 191 10.42 3.92 9.35
N VAL A 192 9.35 3.60 8.64
CA VAL A 192 9.36 2.64 7.53
C VAL A 192 8.76 3.29 6.27
N VAL A 193 9.43 3.14 5.14
CA VAL A 193 8.87 3.40 3.81
C VAL A 193 8.78 2.07 3.06
N TYR A 194 7.58 1.65 2.76
CA TYR A 194 7.23 0.37 2.19
C TYR A 194 6.68 0.52 0.79
N VAL A 195 7.12 -0.29 -0.16
CA VAL A 195 6.59 -0.34 -1.52
C VAL A 195 5.86 -1.65 -1.75
N THR A 196 4.67 -1.59 -2.29
CA THR A 196 3.91 -2.76 -2.72
C THR A 196 2.93 -2.41 -3.84
N HIS A 197 2.43 -3.40 -4.54
CA HIS A 197 1.26 -3.34 -5.39
C HIS A 197 0.05 -4.09 -4.78
N ASP A 198 0.24 -4.74 -3.62
CA ASP A 198 -0.82 -5.47 -2.90
C ASP A 198 -1.55 -4.53 -1.93
N GLN A 199 -2.86 -4.39 -2.15
CA GLN A 199 -3.73 -3.52 -1.35
C GLN A 199 -3.91 -4.05 0.08
N SER A 200 -3.94 -5.38 0.25
CA SER A 200 -4.09 -6.01 1.56
C SER A 200 -2.91 -5.68 2.46
N GLU A 201 -1.68 -5.73 1.93
CA GLU A 201 -0.47 -5.33 2.66
C GLU A 201 -0.56 -3.87 3.12
N ALA A 202 -0.89 -2.96 2.18
CA ALA A 202 -0.99 -1.55 2.47
C ALA A 202 -2.06 -1.23 3.52
N LEU A 203 -3.26 -1.80 3.38
CA LEU A 203 -4.39 -1.55 4.30
C LEU A 203 -4.15 -2.13 5.70
N THR A 204 -3.37 -3.23 5.82
CA THR A 204 -3.13 -3.92 7.10
C THR A 204 -2.04 -3.26 7.93
N MET A 205 -0.93 -2.82 7.29
CA MET A 205 0.28 -2.44 8.01
C MET A 205 0.47 -0.93 8.19
N SER A 206 -0.13 -0.11 7.32
CA SER A 206 0.27 1.29 7.17
C SER A 206 -0.42 2.23 8.16
N ASN A 207 0.31 3.25 8.61
CA ASN A 207 -0.30 4.43 9.22
C ASN A 207 -0.92 5.33 8.13
N ARG A 208 -0.19 5.57 7.03
CA ARG A 208 -0.70 6.23 5.83
C ARG A 208 -0.28 5.47 4.57
N ILE A 209 -1.08 5.64 3.53
CA ILE A 209 -0.84 5.07 2.21
C ILE A 209 -0.78 6.21 1.20
N ALA A 210 0.30 6.27 0.42
CA ALA A 210 0.44 7.14 -0.74
C ALA A 210 0.15 6.33 -2.01
N VAL A 211 -0.98 6.62 -2.66
CA VAL A 211 -1.36 5.96 -3.91
C VAL A 211 -0.68 6.63 -5.08
N PHE A 212 0.15 5.88 -5.79
CA PHE A 212 0.91 6.35 -6.96
C PHE A 212 0.23 5.94 -8.26
N ASN A 213 0.22 6.86 -9.22
CA ASN A 213 -0.11 6.60 -10.61
C ASN A 213 0.63 7.57 -11.51
N ASP A 214 1.21 7.08 -12.60
CA ASP A 214 1.91 7.88 -13.62
C ASP A 214 2.92 8.88 -13.03
N GLY A 215 3.74 8.42 -12.09
CA GLY A 215 4.82 9.19 -11.46
C GLY A 215 4.36 10.25 -10.44
N LYS A 216 3.08 10.25 -10.04
CA LYS A 216 2.50 11.21 -9.10
C LYS A 216 1.75 10.52 -7.97
N ILE A 217 1.69 11.18 -6.82
CA ILE A 217 0.78 10.80 -5.75
C ILE A 217 -0.63 11.28 -6.11
N GLN A 218 -1.58 10.36 -6.14
CA GLN A 218 -3.01 10.63 -6.37
C GLN A 218 -3.73 10.99 -5.07
N GLN A 219 -3.41 10.29 -4.00
CA GLN A 219 -3.94 10.53 -2.66
C GLN A 219 -2.96 9.99 -1.63
N ILE A 220 -2.86 10.68 -0.48
CA ILE A 220 -2.17 10.20 0.71
C ILE A 220 -3.11 10.33 1.90
N SER A 221 -3.41 9.23 2.57
CA SER A 221 -4.40 9.18 3.67
C SER A 221 -4.16 7.97 4.58
N THR A 222 -4.84 7.93 5.72
CA THR A 222 -5.00 6.69 6.51
C THR A 222 -5.78 5.65 5.71
N PRO A 223 -5.63 4.34 6.00
CA PRO A 223 -6.29 3.25 5.27
C PRO A 223 -7.82 3.40 5.17
N ASP A 224 -8.47 3.77 6.27
CA ASP A 224 -9.91 3.99 6.35
C ASP A 224 -10.37 5.15 5.47
N VAL A 225 -9.71 6.30 5.51
CA VAL A 225 -10.02 7.45 4.67
C VAL A 225 -9.78 7.15 3.19
N LEU A 226 -8.72 6.40 2.88
CA LEU A 226 -8.41 6.01 1.51
C LEU A 226 -9.51 5.13 0.90
N TYR A 227 -10.04 4.20 1.69
CA TYR A 227 -11.09 3.27 1.26
C TYR A 227 -12.46 3.94 1.16
N GLU A 228 -12.84 4.72 2.17
CA GLU A 228 -14.19 5.30 2.30
C GLU A 228 -14.34 6.64 1.55
N LYS A 229 -13.25 7.40 1.36
CA LYS A 229 -13.25 8.75 0.78
C LYS A 229 -12.20 8.92 -0.31
N PRO A 230 -12.25 8.12 -1.39
CA PRO A 230 -11.33 8.29 -2.50
C PRO A 230 -11.53 9.67 -3.16
N VAL A 231 -10.42 10.36 -3.46
CA VAL A 231 -10.48 11.73 -4.01
C VAL A 231 -10.74 11.78 -5.51
N ASN A 232 -10.61 10.66 -6.21
CA ASN A 232 -10.86 10.57 -7.65
C ASN A 232 -11.24 9.14 -8.06
N SER A 233 -11.67 8.97 -9.32
CA SER A 233 -12.11 7.69 -9.87
C SER A 233 -10.99 6.65 -9.91
N PHE A 234 -9.74 7.06 -10.18
CA PHE A 234 -8.59 6.14 -10.17
C PHE A 234 -8.40 5.51 -8.80
N VAL A 235 -8.35 6.32 -7.73
CA VAL A 235 -8.20 5.80 -6.36
C VAL A 235 -9.37 4.91 -5.98
N ALA A 236 -10.61 5.32 -6.32
CA ALA A 236 -11.81 4.52 -6.06
C ALA A 236 -11.77 3.15 -6.72
N GLN A 237 -11.28 3.05 -7.96
CA GLN A 237 -11.12 1.78 -8.69
C GLN A 237 -9.94 0.96 -8.21
N PHE A 238 -8.83 1.64 -7.90
CA PHE A 238 -7.59 0.98 -7.55
C PHE A 238 -7.64 0.37 -6.14
N ILE A 239 -8.41 0.94 -5.21
CA ILE A 239 -8.54 0.44 -3.82
C ILE A 239 -9.83 -0.37 -3.67
N GLY A 240 -9.72 -1.68 -3.53
CA GLY A 240 -10.85 -2.60 -3.42
C GLY A 240 -11.66 -2.76 -4.71
N GLU A 241 -12.67 -3.61 -4.68
CA GLU A 241 -13.64 -3.71 -5.78
C GLU A 241 -14.56 -2.49 -5.78
N ASN A 242 -14.97 -2.05 -6.96
CA ASN A 242 -15.78 -0.85 -7.12
C ASN A 242 -16.71 -0.97 -8.33
N ASN A 243 -17.99 -0.66 -8.12
CA ASN A 243 -18.94 -0.46 -9.20
C ASN A 243 -18.87 0.96 -9.70
N GLN A 244 -19.10 1.15 -10.99
CA GLN A 244 -19.18 2.46 -11.62
C GLN A 244 -20.44 2.60 -12.44
N LEU A 245 -21.12 3.74 -12.28
CA LEU A 245 -22.24 4.15 -13.12
C LEU A 245 -21.93 5.55 -13.66
N GLU A 246 -21.97 5.68 -14.97
CA GLU A 246 -21.77 6.98 -15.63
C GLU A 246 -23.10 7.70 -15.81
N GLY A 247 -23.07 9.01 -15.70
CA GLY A 247 -24.25 9.82 -15.89
C GLY A 247 -23.94 11.32 -15.95
N LYS A 248 -24.99 12.13 -16.09
CA LYS A 248 -24.89 13.59 -16.09
C LYS A 248 -25.38 14.17 -14.78
N VAL A 249 -24.67 15.13 -14.26
CA VAL A 249 -25.07 15.88 -13.07
C VAL A 249 -26.37 16.64 -13.33
N LYS A 250 -27.44 16.25 -12.66
CA LYS A 250 -28.77 16.89 -12.75
C LYS A 250 -28.91 18.07 -11.81
N SER A 251 -28.42 17.93 -10.58
CA SER A 251 -28.45 18.98 -9.56
C SER A 251 -27.32 18.82 -8.55
N ILE A 252 -26.95 19.91 -7.90
CA ILE A 252 -25.92 19.95 -6.84
C ILE A 252 -26.53 20.63 -5.62
N ASN A 253 -26.51 19.95 -4.47
CA ASN A 253 -27.07 20.42 -3.21
C ASN A 253 -26.03 20.30 -2.08
N GLY A 254 -25.22 21.34 -1.87
CA GLY A 254 -24.16 21.31 -0.85
C GLY A 254 -23.13 20.20 -1.10
N ASN A 255 -23.10 19.19 -0.24
CA ASN A 255 -22.20 18.05 -0.32
C ASN A 255 -22.78 16.84 -1.06
N SER A 256 -24.00 16.93 -1.62
CA SER A 256 -24.60 15.89 -2.45
C SER A 256 -24.88 16.38 -3.86
N CYS A 257 -25.08 15.45 -4.78
CA CYS A 257 -25.49 15.72 -6.14
C CYS A 257 -26.40 14.59 -6.63
N ILE A 258 -27.32 14.92 -7.55
CA ILE A 258 -28.11 13.92 -8.28
C ILE A 258 -27.47 13.75 -9.64
N ILE A 259 -27.20 12.49 -10.00
CA ILE A 259 -26.65 12.09 -11.29
C ILE A 259 -27.70 11.25 -12.02
N THR A 260 -28.05 11.65 -13.23
CA THR A 260 -28.95 10.87 -14.10
C THR A 260 -28.13 10.01 -15.03
N THR A 261 -28.32 8.69 -14.98
CA THR A 261 -27.67 7.72 -15.85
C THR A 261 -28.18 7.80 -17.28
N GLU A 262 -27.53 7.10 -18.23
CA GLU A 262 -28.02 7.01 -19.62
C GLU A 262 -29.38 6.28 -19.72
N SER A 263 -29.68 5.36 -18.80
CA SER A 263 -30.99 4.70 -18.69
C SER A 263 -32.12 5.62 -18.17
N GLY A 264 -31.76 6.79 -17.65
CA GLY A 264 -32.72 7.78 -17.12
C GLY A 264 -32.92 7.66 -15.60
N ASP A 265 -32.18 6.80 -14.91
CA ASP A 265 -32.27 6.62 -13.46
C ASP A 265 -31.54 7.74 -12.73
N ASP A 266 -32.14 8.30 -11.71
CA ASP A 266 -31.51 9.31 -10.84
C ASP A 266 -30.86 8.65 -9.64
N ILE A 267 -29.58 9.00 -9.38
CA ILE A 267 -28.78 8.50 -8.27
C ILE A 267 -28.40 9.67 -7.36
N ASP A 268 -28.75 9.60 -6.08
CA ASP A 268 -28.25 10.53 -5.06
C ASP A 268 -26.84 10.08 -4.61
N ALA A 269 -25.87 10.97 -4.75
CA ALA A 269 -24.47 10.67 -4.50
C ALA A 269 -23.77 11.79 -3.71
N LEU A 270 -22.73 11.42 -2.96
CA LEU A 270 -21.83 12.38 -2.34
C LEU A 270 -21.02 13.12 -3.42
N LYS A 271 -20.98 14.42 -3.33
CA LYS A 271 -20.21 15.28 -4.22
C LYS A 271 -18.73 15.21 -3.86
N VAL A 272 -17.88 14.73 -4.79
CA VAL A 272 -16.41 14.72 -4.64
C VAL A 272 -15.78 15.73 -5.61
N ASN A 273 -15.75 15.43 -6.91
CA ASN A 273 -15.10 16.25 -7.95
C ASN A 273 -16.10 16.83 -8.97
N VAL A 274 -17.32 17.10 -8.55
CA VAL A 274 -18.38 17.66 -9.40
C VAL A 274 -18.43 19.17 -9.23
N ASN A 275 -18.38 19.94 -10.32
CA ASN A 275 -18.38 21.40 -10.28
C ASN A 275 -19.65 22.01 -10.86
N ASN A 276 -20.18 21.48 -11.97
CA ASN A 276 -21.31 22.08 -12.68
C ASN A 276 -22.43 21.08 -12.96
N VAL A 277 -23.64 21.59 -13.02
CA VAL A 277 -24.80 20.85 -13.55
C VAL A 277 -24.59 20.63 -15.05
N GLY A 278 -24.85 19.40 -15.51
CA GLY A 278 -24.63 18.97 -16.90
C GLY A 278 -23.29 18.31 -17.17
N ASP A 279 -22.32 18.40 -16.24
CA ASP A 279 -21.05 17.68 -16.36
C ASP A 279 -21.27 16.16 -16.37
N VAL A 280 -20.47 15.44 -17.17
CA VAL A 280 -20.43 13.98 -17.11
C VAL A 280 -19.62 13.58 -15.86
N SER A 281 -20.18 12.67 -15.07
CA SER A 281 -19.56 12.21 -13.84
C SER A 281 -19.77 10.71 -13.65
N THR A 282 -18.92 10.09 -12.84
CA THR A 282 -18.97 8.68 -12.51
C THR A 282 -19.31 8.52 -11.03
N VAL A 283 -20.40 7.79 -10.74
CA VAL A 283 -20.73 7.35 -9.38
C VAL A 283 -19.94 6.10 -9.07
N SER A 284 -19.28 6.07 -7.92
CA SER A 284 -18.53 4.92 -7.40
C SER A 284 -19.26 4.32 -6.21
N LEU A 285 -19.42 3.00 -6.19
CA LEU A 285 -20.12 2.29 -5.12
C LEU A 285 -19.47 0.93 -4.82
N ARG A 286 -19.16 0.69 -3.55
CA ARG A 286 -18.59 -0.58 -3.10
C ARG A 286 -19.60 -1.71 -3.16
N PRO A 287 -19.24 -2.91 -3.70
CA PRO A 287 -20.14 -4.06 -3.79
C PRO A 287 -20.73 -4.52 -2.46
N GLU A 288 -19.99 -4.38 -1.36
CA GLU A 288 -20.43 -4.74 -0.01
C GLU A 288 -21.35 -3.70 0.67
N ARG A 289 -21.53 -2.52 0.06
CA ARG A 289 -22.45 -1.47 0.53
C ARG A 289 -23.82 -1.57 -0.10
N ILE A 290 -24.07 -2.61 -0.89
CA ILE A 290 -25.30 -2.82 -1.62
C ILE A 290 -26.07 -3.96 -0.98
N ALA A 291 -27.35 -3.75 -0.74
CA ALA A 291 -28.26 -4.78 -0.22
C ALA A 291 -29.26 -5.22 -1.31
N ILE A 292 -29.53 -6.52 -1.40
CA ILE A 292 -30.56 -7.09 -2.27
C ILE A 292 -31.81 -7.38 -1.44
N ASN A 293 -32.98 -6.93 -1.90
CA ASN A 293 -34.28 -7.17 -1.26
C ASN A 293 -34.32 -6.81 0.24
N SER A 294 -33.62 -5.73 0.62
CA SER A 294 -33.57 -5.27 2.01
C SER A 294 -34.91 -4.69 2.46
N THR A 295 -35.22 -4.91 3.73
CA THR A 295 -36.32 -4.26 4.42
C THR A 295 -35.99 -2.87 4.97
N GLU A 296 -34.69 -2.52 4.96
CA GLU A 296 -34.20 -1.19 5.35
C GLU A 296 -34.54 -0.16 4.28
N LYS A 297 -34.67 1.10 4.69
CA LYS A 297 -34.88 2.22 3.78
C LYS A 297 -33.54 2.75 3.29
N PHE A 298 -33.37 2.81 1.97
CA PHE A 298 -32.25 3.42 1.30
C PHE A 298 -32.72 4.61 0.44
N GLU A 299 -31.83 5.58 0.24
CA GLU A 299 -32.07 6.72 -0.64
C GLU A 299 -32.13 6.30 -2.11
N ASN A 300 -31.24 5.35 -2.49
CA ASN A 300 -31.17 4.78 -3.83
C ASN A 300 -31.73 3.36 -3.83
N VAL A 301 -32.79 3.14 -4.57
CA VAL A 301 -33.42 1.81 -4.74
C VAL A 301 -33.76 1.63 -6.22
N PHE A 302 -33.29 0.51 -6.79
CA PHE A 302 -33.46 0.20 -8.20
C PHE A 302 -33.88 -1.26 -8.40
N ASP A 303 -34.69 -1.50 -9.41
CA ASP A 303 -34.95 -2.86 -9.87
C ASP A 303 -33.69 -3.41 -10.57
N ALA A 304 -33.36 -4.67 -10.27
CA ALA A 304 -32.18 -5.32 -10.83
C ALA A 304 -32.49 -6.75 -11.24
N LYS A 305 -31.80 -7.23 -12.29
CA LYS A 305 -31.88 -8.61 -12.76
C LYS A 305 -30.58 -9.36 -12.48
N ILE A 306 -30.67 -10.49 -11.75
CA ILE A 306 -29.50 -11.33 -11.47
C ILE A 306 -29.09 -12.06 -12.75
N LYS A 307 -27.83 -11.86 -13.15
CA LYS A 307 -27.21 -12.50 -14.34
C LYS A 307 -26.34 -13.70 -13.96
N GLU A 308 -25.70 -13.66 -12.79
CA GLU A 308 -24.75 -14.68 -12.39
C GLU A 308 -24.56 -14.70 -10.88
N LEU A 309 -24.38 -15.88 -10.30
CA LEU A 309 -24.11 -16.13 -8.90
C LEU A 309 -22.83 -16.94 -8.75
N ILE A 310 -21.81 -16.38 -8.10
CA ILE A 310 -20.54 -17.06 -7.85
C ILE A 310 -20.35 -17.20 -6.34
N TYR A 311 -20.30 -18.44 -5.86
CA TYR A 311 -20.07 -18.75 -4.45
C TYR A 311 -18.56 -18.70 -4.13
N LEU A 312 -18.16 -17.80 -3.24
CA LEU A 312 -16.76 -17.61 -2.85
C LEU A 312 -16.45 -18.01 -1.40
N GLY A 313 -17.39 -18.67 -0.71
CA GLY A 313 -17.26 -19.16 0.65
C GLY A 313 -17.82 -18.17 1.67
N ASP A 314 -17.18 -17.06 1.90
CA ASP A 314 -17.61 -16.01 2.84
C ASP A 314 -18.76 -15.17 2.29
N HIS A 315 -18.87 -15.04 0.98
CA HIS A 315 -19.94 -14.31 0.31
C HIS A 315 -20.30 -14.93 -1.04
N ILE A 316 -21.47 -14.52 -1.56
CA ILE A 316 -21.90 -14.78 -2.94
C ILE A 316 -21.64 -13.52 -3.75
N ARG A 317 -20.79 -13.60 -4.75
CA ARG A 317 -20.56 -12.53 -5.72
C ARG A 317 -21.66 -12.59 -6.76
N THR A 318 -22.57 -11.64 -6.70
CA THR A 318 -23.76 -11.57 -7.55
C THR A 318 -23.54 -10.50 -8.61
N ARG A 319 -23.55 -10.90 -9.90
CA ARG A 319 -23.55 -9.96 -11.01
C ARG A 319 -24.98 -9.63 -11.41
N VAL A 320 -25.30 -8.35 -11.47
CA VAL A 320 -26.66 -7.87 -11.77
C VAL A 320 -26.66 -6.90 -12.95
N GLU A 321 -27.76 -6.88 -13.67
CA GLU A 321 -28.10 -5.84 -14.63
C GLU A 321 -28.90 -4.76 -13.92
N ILE A 322 -28.43 -3.51 -13.94
CA ILE A 322 -29.02 -2.35 -13.28
C ILE A 322 -28.60 -1.08 -14.02
N CYS A 323 -29.45 -0.08 -14.12
CA CYS A 323 -29.16 1.24 -14.71
C CYS A 323 -28.45 1.16 -16.07
N GLY A 324 -28.82 0.19 -16.92
CA GLY A 324 -28.27 0.00 -18.25
C GLY A 324 -26.93 -0.72 -18.33
N THR A 325 -26.33 -1.15 -17.21
CA THR A 325 -25.11 -1.98 -17.18
C THR A 325 -25.39 -3.37 -16.67
N ASP A 326 -24.66 -4.39 -17.20
CA ASP A 326 -24.70 -5.79 -16.75
C ASP A 326 -23.44 -6.21 -15.97
N GLN A 327 -22.53 -5.26 -15.69
CA GLN A 327 -21.27 -5.49 -15.00
C GLN A 327 -21.32 -5.11 -13.50
N PHE A 328 -22.50 -4.82 -12.97
CA PHE A 328 -22.65 -4.38 -11.60
C PHE A 328 -22.57 -5.55 -10.62
N ILE A 329 -21.74 -5.43 -9.59
CA ILE A 329 -21.45 -6.49 -8.63
C ILE A 329 -22.05 -6.16 -7.27
N VAL A 330 -22.66 -7.15 -6.65
CA VAL A 330 -23.13 -7.09 -5.25
C VAL A 330 -22.45 -8.25 -4.49
N LYS A 331 -21.89 -7.95 -3.32
CA LYS A 331 -21.37 -8.95 -2.39
C LYS A 331 -22.41 -9.25 -1.33
N VAL A 332 -23.08 -10.39 -1.47
CA VAL A 332 -24.08 -10.84 -0.52
C VAL A 332 -23.40 -11.77 0.50
N PRO A 333 -23.39 -11.42 1.81
CA PRO A 333 -22.84 -12.29 2.84
C PRO A 333 -23.47 -13.67 2.79
N ASN A 334 -22.67 -14.72 2.92
CA ASN A 334 -23.16 -16.10 2.94
C ASN A 334 -23.71 -16.44 4.32
N SER A 335 -24.87 -15.89 4.66
CA SER A 335 -25.62 -16.31 5.85
C SER A 335 -26.47 -17.52 5.48
N TYR A 336 -26.38 -18.60 6.27
CA TYR A 336 -27.04 -19.90 6.04
C TYR A 336 -28.57 -19.85 5.86
N LYS A 337 -29.19 -18.67 5.97
CA LYS A 337 -30.64 -18.51 5.99
C LYS A 337 -31.29 -17.81 4.79
N ASP A 338 -30.53 -17.11 3.94
CA ASP A 338 -31.15 -16.17 3.00
C ASP A 338 -30.80 -16.33 1.50
N SER A 339 -30.22 -17.44 1.07
CA SER A 339 -29.88 -17.60 -0.35
C SER A 339 -31.06 -18.12 -1.22
N ASN A 340 -32.19 -17.39 -1.21
CA ASN A 340 -33.23 -17.58 -2.23
C ASN A 340 -32.91 -16.80 -3.54
N LEU A 341 -31.65 -16.38 -3.72
CA LEU A 341 -31.22 -15.71 -4.94
C LEU A 341 -31.23 -16.70 -6.10
N LYS A 342 -31.84 -16.34 -7.21
CA LYS A 342 -31.89 -17.13 -8.44
C LYS A 342 -31.54 -16.23 -9.62
N GLU A 343 -30.91 -16.81 -10.62
CA GLU A 343 -30.72 -16.17 -11.91
C GLU A 343 -32.07 -15.94 -12.61
N GLY A 344 -32.25 -14.78 -13.25
CA GLY A 344 -33.44 -14.45 -14.03
C GLY A 344 -34.10 -13.14 -13.67
#